data_0c69e34799ceb22daed0b59e5250dfff
#
_entry.id   0c69e34799ceb22daed0b59e5250dfff
#
_cell.length_a   1.000
_cell.length_b   1.000
_cell.length_c   1.000
_cell.angle_alpha   90.00
_cell.angle_beta   90.00
_cell.angle_gamma   90.00
#
_symmetry.space_group_name_H-M   'P 1'
#
loop_
_entity.id
_entity.type
_entity.pdbx_description
1 polymer ?
#
loop_
_entity_poly.entity_id
_entity_poly.type
_entity_poly.pdbx_seq_one_letter_code
_entity_poly.pdbx_strand_id
1 'polypeptide(L)'
;MFASLSDRLGDVFTRLRRRGALRESDVTAALREVRVALLEADVALPVVKDFIHAVGQRALGEEVLRSITPAQMVVKIVNDQLTEALGAKSSALDLAVTPPAAILMVGLQGSGKTTTTAKLGLWLTNKEKKKVLLVSTDTQRPAAQEQLRVLADQAGLRFLSVIAGETPQEIAKRAVVTARLEGFDVVIVDTAGRLHVDEAMMDEAAQLRDIVNPAETLLVADAMIGQDAVNVAKQFDERVKLTGIVLTRVDGDARGGAALSARAVTGCPIKLIGVGEGLEALEEFHPERIASRILGMGDMVTLVEKAAETIEEEEAERLAAKMKKGAFDLNDMRAQLRQVGKMGGIESMLGMLPGAGRMKAQLAGQKVDERVLVTQAAIIDSMTVAERRTPKLLNASRKRRIVQGSGTTIQDVNRLIKQVKDTNRMMKKIGKMGKKGLMRHGMAGLLPH
;
A
#
# COMPACT_ATOMS: atom_id res chain seq x y z
N MET A 1 -0.37 -7.61 3.96
CA MET A 1 0.45 -8.66 3.31
C MET A 1 1.63 -8.96 4.19
N PHE A 2 2.44 -9.77 4.23
CA PHE A 2 3.69 -10.04 4.98
C PHE A 2 3.62 -10.07 6.53
N ALA A 3 2.49 -9.80 7.19
CA ALA A 3 2.46 -9.73 8.65
C ALA A 3 2.93 -11.05 9.30
N SER A 4 2.39 -12.19 8.87
CA SER A 4 2.79 -13.51 9.40
C SER A 4 4.24 -13.85 9.08
N LEU A 5 4.73 -13.52 7.88
CA LEU A 5 6.13 -13.72 7.49
C LEU A 5 7.05 -12.77 8.28
N SER A 6 6.65 -11.51 8.44
CA SER A 6 7.39 -10.50 9.19
C SER A 6 7.53 -10.89 10.67
N ASP A 7 6.46 -11.33 11.30
CA ASP A 7 6.47 -11.76 12.71
C ASP A 7 7.42 -12.94 12.90
N ARG A 8 7.34 -13.97 12.04
CA ARG A 8 8.24 -15.15 12.12
C ARG A 8 9.70 -14.79 11.89
N LEU A 9 10.00 -14.04 10.83
CA LEU A 9 11.38 -13.61 10.57
C LEU A 9 11.88 -12.67 11.67
N GLY A 10 11.04 -11.77 12.17
CA GLY A 10 11.35 -10.89 13.28
C GLY A 10 11.74 -11.65 14.55
N ASP A 11 11.05 -12.77 14.85
CA ASP A 11 11.37 -13.63 15.99
C ASP A 11 12.70 -14.37 15.80
N VAL A 12 12.95 -14.91 14.61
CA VAL A 12 14.22 -15.56 14.26
C VAL A 12 15.38 -14.58 14.46
N PHE A 13 15.29 -13.38 13.89
CA PHE A 13 16.35 -12.38 13.99
C PHE A 13 16.47 -11.76 15.38
N THR A 14 15.39 -11.67 16.14
CA THR A 14 15.45 -11.22 17.54
C THR A 14 16.23 -12.23 18.40
N ARG A 15 16.01 -13.54 18.21
CA ARG A 15 16.77 -14.58 18.88
C ARG A 15 18.24 -14.55 18.48
N LEU A 16 18.53 -14.35 17.19
CA LEU A 16 19.89 -14.25 16.67
C LEU A 16 20.64 -13.05 17.28
N ARG A 17 19.99 -11.87 17.36
CA ARG A 17 20.57 -10.64 17.94
C ARG A 17 20.88 -10.74 19.43
N ARG A 18 20.18 -11.59 20.18
CA ARG A 18 20.44 -11.80 21.61
C ARG A 18 21.71 -12.60 21.88
N ARG A 19 22.27 -13.27 20.87
CA ARG A 19 23.54 -14.00 20.96
C ARG A 19 24.67 -13.03 20.61
N GLY A 20 25.62 -12.84 21.54
CA GLY A 20 26.72 -11.89 21.35
C GLY A 20 27.70 -12.33 20.25
N ALA A 21 28.12 -13.60 20.25
CA ALA A 21 28.93 -14.21 19.22
C ALA A 21 28.11 -15.27 18.47
N LEU A 22 28.24 -15.34 17.15
CA LEU A 22 27.57 -16.35 16.33
C LEU A 22 28.57 -17.43 15.87
N ARG A 23 28.11 -18.68 15.96
CA ARG A 23 28.77 -19.83 15.35
C ARG A 23 28.07 -20.19 14.04
N GLU A 24 28.73 -20.89 13.15
CA GLU A 24 28.11 -21.41 11.91
C GLU A 24 26.81 -22.20 12.19
N SER A 25 26.80 -22.99 13.29
CA SER A 25 25.60 -23.73 13.71
C SER A 25 24.41 -22.83 14.03
N ASP A 26 24.65 -21.61 14.59
CA ASP A 26 23.61 -20.66 14.93
C ASP A 26 23.01 -20.03 13.66
N VAL A 27 23.88 -19.69 12.71
CA VAL A 27 23.46 -19.15 11.39
C VAL A 27 22.69 -20.22 10.61
N THR A 28 23.19 -21.46 10.58
CA THR A 28 22.52 -22.59 9.89
C THR A 28 21.15 -22.88 10.49
N ALA A 29 21.02 -22.83 11.83
CA ALA A 29 19.74 -23.00 12.51
C ALA A 29 18.76 -21.87 12.16
N ALA A 30 19.22 -20.60 12.17
CA ALA A 30 18.40 -19.46 11.77
C ALA A 30 17.94 -19.56 10.29
N LEU A 31 18.81 -19.97 9.37
CA LEU A 31 18.46 -20.16 7.97
C LEU A 31 17.44 -21.29 7.74
N ARG A 32 17.46 -22.35 8.57
CA ARG A 32 16.40 -23.37 8.54
C ARG A 32 15.05 -22.79 8.92
N GLU A 33 15.00 -21.94 9.96
CA GLU A 33 13.75 -21.27 10.36
C GLU A 33 13.29 -20.27 9.31
N VAL A 34 14.20 -19.50 8.69
CA VAL A 34 13.88 -18.62 7.55
C VAL A 34 13.29 -19.42 6.39
N ARG A 35 13.87 -20.57 6.06
CA ARG A 35 13.35 -21.47 5.04
C ARG A 35 11.90 -21.90 5.33
N VAL A 36 11.63 -22.31 6.56
CA VAL A 36 10.28 -22.71 6.99
C VAL A 36 9.32 -21.53 6.86
N ALA A 37 9.71 -20.34 7.33
CA ALA A 37 8.88 -19.14 7.25
C ALA A 37 8.52 -18.77 5.79
N LEU A 38 9.48 -18.87 4.86
CA LEU A 38 9.23 -18.62 3.44
C LEU A 38 8.29 -19.66 2.79
N LEU A 39 8.45 -20.95 3.13
CA LEU A 39 7.56 -21.99 2.65
C LEU A 39 6.13 -21.83 3.19
N GLU A 40 5.97 -21.47 4.46
CA GLU A 40 4.66 -21.20 5.07
C GLU A 40 4.02 -19.91 4.54
N ALA A 41 4.85 -18.98 4.06
CA ALA A 41 4.41 -17.81 3.31
C ALA A 41 4.07 -18.12 1.83
N ASP A 42 4.09 -19.40 1.44
CA ASP A 42 3.74 -19.89 0.12
C ASP A 42 4.70 -19.44 -1.00
N VAL A 43 5.98 -19.26 -0.65
CA VAL A 43 7.04 -19.04 -1.64
C VAL A 43 7.38 -20.34 -2.34
N ALA A 44 7.52 -20.32 -3.66
CA ALA A 44 7.84 -21.50 -4.46
C ALA A 44 9.15 -22.18 -4.02
N LEU A 45 9.13 -23.51 -3.89
CA LEU A 45 10.26 -24.28 -3.36
C LEU A 45 11.60 -24.02 -4.06
N PRO A 46 11.69 -23.92 -5.40
CA PRO A 46 12.94 -23.55 -6.08
C PRO A 46 13.49 -22.21 -5.62
N VAL A 47 12.61 -21.19 -5.54
CA VAL A 47 12.96 -19.83 -5.11
C VAL A 47 13.49 -19.82 -3.68
N VAL A 48 12.85 -20.59 -2.78
CA VAL A 48 13.32 -20.74 -1.39
C VAL A 48 14.68 -21.41 -1.32
N LYS A 49 14.94 -22.44 -2.14
CA LYS A 49 16.23 -23.14 -2.19
C LYS A 49 17.35 -22.18 -2.63
N ASP A 50 17.13 -21.45 -3.71
CA ASP A 50 18.10 -20.51 -4.27
C ASP A 50 18.38 -19.36 -3.30
N PHE A 51 17.32 -18.84 -2.67
CA PHE A 51 17.42 -17.80 -1.65
C PHE A 51 18.27 -18.26 -0.45
N ILE A 52 17.95 -19.42 0.13
CA ILE A 52 18.67 -19.95 1.30
C ILE A 52 20.12 -20.27 0.95
N HIS A 53 20.38 -20.78 -0.26
CA HIS A 53 21.74 -21.04 -0.73
C HIS A 53 22.55 -19.73 -0.83
N ALA A 54 22.02 -18.72 -1.51
CA ALA A 54 22.68 -17.43 -1.68
C ALA A 54 22.96 -16.73 -0.33
N VAL A 55 21.97 -16.71 0.57
CA VAL A 55 22.16 -16.14 1.92
C VAL A 55 23.19 -16.96 2.71
N GLY A 56 23.13 -18.29 2.63
CA GLY A 56 24.04 -19.19 3.34
C GLY A 56 25.51 -18.96 2.96
N GLN A 57 25.80 -18.86 1.66
CA GLN A 57 27.16 -18.58 1.16
C GLN A 57 27.71 -17.26 1.73
N ARG A 58 26.90 -16.21 1.79
CA ARG A 58 27.31 -14.88 2.31
C ARG A 58 27.35 -14.84 3.84
N ALA A 59 26.40 -15.46 4.52
CA ALA A 59 26.25 -15.39 5.97
C ALA A 59 27.24 -16.29 6.74
N LEU A 60 27.75 -17.36 6.11
CA LEU A 60 28.75 -18.27 6.70
C LEU A 60 30.19 -17.82 6.44
N GLY A 61 30.40 -16.69 5.72
CA GLY A 61 31.72 -16.14 5.51
C GLY A 61 32.43 -15.70 6.80
N GLU A 62 33.75 -15.87 6.86
CA GLU A 62 34.56 -15.51 8.04
C GLU A 62 34.40 -14.04 8.47
N GLU A 63 34.23 -13.13 7.50
CA GLU A 63 34.03 -11.70 7.76
C GLU A 63 32.76 -11.43 8.61
N VAL A 64 31.70 -12.20 8.38
CA VAL A 64 30.45 -12.09 9.13
C VAL A 64 30.61 -12.64 10.54
N LEU A 65 31.19 -13.83 10.65
CA LEU A 65 31.35 -14.53 11.94
C LEU A 65 32.33 -13.83 12.89
N ARG A 66 33.35 -13.15 12.33
CA ARG A 66 34.34 -12.37 13.08
C ARG A 66 33.95 -10.92 13.31
N SER A 67 32.81 -10.47 12.80
CA SER A 67 32.32 -9.09 12.97
C SER A 67 31.96 -8.78 14.42
N ILE A 68 32.06 -7.51 14.80
CA ILE A 68 31.57 -6.99 16.10
C ILE A 68 30.04 -7.10 16.19
N THR A 69 29.33 -7.13 15.05
CA THR A 69 27.86 -7.20 14.98
C THR A 69 27.38 -8.29 14.01
N PRO A 70 27.73 -9.57 14.23
CA PRO A 70 27.48 -10.63 13.25
C PRO A 70 25.98 -10.84 12.97
N ALA A 71 25.14 -10.74 13.98
CA ALA A 71 23.69 -10.88 13.81
C ALA A 71 23.09 -9.76 12.94
N GLN A 72 23.59 -8.53 13.03
CA GLN A 72 23.14 -7.42 12.18
C GLN A 72 23.60 -7.63 10.73
N MET A 73 24.80 -8.16 10.52
CA MET A 73 25.28 -8.50 9.18
C MET A 73 24.44 -9.59 8.52
N VAL A 74 24.06 -10.63 9.26
CA VAL A 74 23.15 -11.67 8.73
C VAL A 74 21.80 -11.07 8.35
N VAL A 75 21.21 -10.22 9.19
CA VAL A 75 19.95 -9.51 8.86
C VAL A 75 20.09 -8.66 7.61
N LYS A 76 21.20 -7.94 7.46
CA LYS A 76 21.49 -7.15 6.27
C LYS A 76 21.60 -8.03 5.02
N ILE A 77 22.32 -9.13 5.08
CA ILE A 77 22.46 -10.08 3.97
C ILE A 77 21.08 -10.62 3.54
N VAL A 78 20.22 -10.98 4.50
CA VAL A 78 18.85 -11.42 4.21
C VAL A 78 18.03 -10.28 3.57
N ASN A 79 18.15 -9.04 4.05
CA ASN A 79 17.47 -7.89 3.46
C ASN A 79 17.93 -7.64 2.03
N ASP A 80 19.22 -7.64 1.78
CA ASP A 80 19.80 -7.43 0.45
C ASP A 80 19.32 -8.53 -0.52
N GLN A 81 19.29 -9.79 -0.07
CA GLN A 81 18.84 -10.92 -0.88
C GLN A 81 17.32 -10.89 -1.12
N LEU A 82 16.52 -10.46 -0.16
CA LEU A 82 15.08 -10.22 -0.36
C LEU A 82 14.85 -9.11 -1.40
N THR A 83 15.58 -8.01 -1.28
CA THR A 83 15.51 -6.90 -2.22
C THR A 83 15.86 -7.35 -3.65
N GLU A 84 16.92 -8.14 -3.80
CA GLU A 84 17.33 -8.70 -5.08
C GLU A 84 16.27 -9.64 -5.67
N ALA A 85 15.73 -10.56 -4.85
CA ALA A 85 14.68 -11.48 -5.25
C ALA A 85 13.39 -10.74 -5.67
N LEU A 86 13.06 -9.62 -5.02
CA LEU A 86 11.92 -8.77 -5.35
C LEU A 86 12.16 -7.84 -6.56
N GLY A 87 13.42 -7.65 -6.98
CA GLY A 87 13.69 -6.86 -8.18
C GLY A 87 14.83 -5.87 -8.14
N ALA A 88 15.60 -5.83 -7.05
CA ALA A 88 16.72 -4.92 -6.82
C ALA A 88 16.32 -3.42 -6.85
N LYS A 89 15.61 -2.97 -7.88
CA LYS A 89 15.13 -1.60 -8.04
C LYS A 89 13.66 -1.57 -8.48
N SER A 90 12.97 -0.48 -8.19
CA SER A 90 11.64 -0.23 -8.73
C SER A 90 11.72 -0.11 -10.26
N SER A 91 10.67 -0.60 -10.93
CA SER A 91 10.51 -0.51 -12.38
C SER A 91 9.26 0.30 -12.68
N ALA A 92 9.44 1.51 -13.18
CA ALA A 92 8.35 2.37 -13.59
C ALA A 92 7.64 1.82 -14.84
N LEU A 93 6.46 2.35 -15.13
CA LEU A 93 5.78 2.12 -16.40
C LEU A 93 6.58 2.79 -17.52
N ASP A 94 6.82 2.07 -18.60
CA ASP A 94 7.46 2.63 -19.79
C ASP A 94 6.40 3.15 -20.77
N LEU A 95 6.09 4.42 -20.65
CA LEU A 95 5.14 5.13 -21.51
C LEU A 95 5.84 6.09 -22.49
N ALA A 96 7.16 5.94 -22.67
CA ALA A 96 7.98 6.80 -23.53
C ALA A 96 7.82 6.44 -25.02
N VAL A 97 6.58 6.35 -25.48
CA VAL A 97 6.22 6.08 -26.88
C VAL A 97 5.39 7.22 -27.46
N THR A 98 5.23 7.23 -28.78
CA THR A 98 4.33 8.20 -29.43
C THR A 98 2.89 7.99 -28.95
N PRO A 99 2.23 9.02 -28.40
CA PRO A 99 0.86 8.90 -27.91
C PRO A 99 -0.16 8.48 -29.02
N PRO A 100 -1.17 7.70 -28.64
CA PRO A 100 -1.45 7.19 -27.30
C PRO A 100 -0.58 5.97 -26.93
N ALA A 101 0.01 5.99 -25.75
CA ALA A 101 0.61 4.79 -25.18
C ALA A 101 -0.49 3.81 -24.79
N ALA A 102 -0.45 2.59 -25.31
CA ALA A 102 -1.45 1.60 -24.96
C ALA A 102 -0.96 0.70 -23.81
N ILE A 103 -1.83 0.41 -22.85
CA ILE A 103 -1.60 -0.52 -21.76
C ILE A 103 -2.64 -1.64 -21.86
N LEU A 104 -2.18 -2.88 -21.95
CA LEU A 104 -3.03 -4.06 -21.97
C LEU A 104 -3.04 -4.73 -20.59
N MET A 105 -4.25 -4.84 -20.00
CA MET A 105 -4.44 -5.47 -18.70
C MET A 105 -4.88 -6.92 -18.88
N VAL A 106 -4.06 -7.89 -18.44
CA VAL A 106 -4.35 -9.32 -18.57
C VAL A 106 -4.38 -10.02 -17.20
N GLY A 107 -4.98 -11.22 -17.11
CA GLY A 107 -5.03 -12.00 -15.88
C GLY A 107 -6.34 -12.77 -15.69
N LEU A 108 -6.42 -13.57 -14.64
CA LEU A 108 -7.57 -14.42 -14.36
C LEU A 108 -8.80 -13.63 -13.91
N GLN A 109 -9.97 -14.26 -13.96
CA GLN A 109 -11.20 -13.71 -13.40
C GLN A 109 -11.04 -13.51 -11.88
N GLY A 110 -11.51 -12.37 -11.38
CA GLY A 110 -11.44 -12.06 -9.95
C GLY A 110 -10.07 -11.55 -9.47
N SER A 111 -9.04 -11.50 -10.33
CA SER A 111 -7.73 -10.93 -9.95
C SER A 111 -7.74 -9.40 -9.73
N GLY A 112 -8.84 -8.73 -10.05
CA GLY A 112 -8.97 -7.28 -9.87
C GLY A 112 -8.61 -6.43 -11.08
N LYS A 113 -8.56 -6.99 -12.31
CA LYS A 113 -8.21 -6.25 -13.54
C LYS A 113 -9.02 -4.98 -13.73
N THR A 114 -10.33 -5.10 -13.76
CA THR A 114 -11.26 -3.98 -14.00
C THR A 114 -11.08 -2.86 -12.98
N THR A 115 -10.97 -3.22 -11.70
CA THR A 115 -10.71 -2.24 -10.64
C THR A 115 -9.32 -1.61 -10.76
N THR A 116 -8.31 -2.42 -11.09
CA THR A 116 -6.93 -1.95 -11.30
C THR A 116 -6.84 -1.04 -12.52
N THR A 117 -7.57 -1.31 -13.58
CA THR A 117 -7.67 -0.44 -14.76
C THR A 117 -8.14 0.97 -14.40
N ALA A 118 -9.19 1.08 -13.58
CA ALA A 118 -9.68 2.38 -13.12
C ALA A 118 -8.67 3.07 -12.17
N LYS A 119 -8.08 2.32 -11.22
CA LYS A 119 -7.05 2.84 -10.31
C LYS A 119 -5.82 3.35 -11.07
N LEU A 120 -5.36 2.60 -12.06
CA LEU A 120 -4.22 2.97 -12.89
C LEU A 120 -4.52 4.22 -13.71
N GLY A 121 -5.72 4.32 -14.27
CA GLY A 121 -6.16 5.53 -14.98
C GLY A 121 -6.14 6.76 -14.07
N LEU A 122 -6.67 6.64 -12.86
CA LEU A 122 -6.66 7.72 -11.86
C LEU A 122 -5.23 8.08 -11.43
N TRP A 123 -4.40 7.08 -11.18
CA TRP A 123 -2.99 7.26 -10.80
C TRP A 123 -2.21 8.02 -11.89
N LEU A 124 -2.33 7.62 -13.17
CA LEU A 124 -1.71 8.30 -14.31
C LEU A 124 -2.20 9.73 -14.48
N THR A 125 -3.48 9.98 -14.26
CA THR A 125 -4.04 11.32 -14.33
C THR A 125 -3.54 12.22 -13.21
N ASN A 126 -3.50 11.71 -11.98
CA ASN A 126 -3.13 12.51 -10.81
C ASN A 126 -1.62 12.73 -10.69
N LYS A 127 -0.81 11.68 -10.88
CA LYS A 127 0.65 11.74 -10.70
C LYS A 127 1.38 12.14 -11.97
N GLU A 128 1.05 11.51 -13.10
CA GLU A 128 1.73 11.72 -14.37
C GLU A 128 1.08 12.80 -15.25
N LYS A 129 -0.07 13.35 -14.81
CA LYS A 129 -0.85 14.38 -15.54
C LYS A 129 -1.22 13.94 -16.97
N LYS A 130 -1.45 12.64 -17.17
CA LYS A 130 -1.83 12.07 -18.48
C LYS A 130 -3.33 12.13 -18.70
N LYS A 131 -3.74 12.36 -19.96
CA LYS A 131 -5.12 12.22 -20.39
C LYS A 131 -5.37 10.76 -20.76
N VAL A 132 -6.24 10.06 -20.00
CA VAL A 132 -6.42 8.61 -20.07
C VAL A 132 -7.78 8.24 -20.61
N LEU A 133 -7.83 7.29 -21.56
CA LEU A 133 -9.02 6.62 -22.05
C LEU A 133 -9.09 5.20 -21.50
N LEU A 134 -10.21 4.81 -20.90
CA LEU A 134 -10.48 3.45 -20.46
C LEU A 134 -11.41 2.74 -21.40
N VAL A 135 -11.16 1.45 -21.65
CA VAL A 135 -12.03 0.60 -22.46
C VAL A 135 -12.05 -0.83 -21.89
N SER A 136 -13.21 -1.49 -21.94
CA SER A 136 -13.31 -2.91 -21.63
C SER A 136 -13.60 -3.71 -22.89
N THR A 137 -12.83 -4.76 -23.13
CA THR A 137 -13.05 -5.75 -24.20
C THR A 137 -13.77 -7.00 -23.71
N ASP A 138 -14.26 -7.02 -22.44
CA ASP A 138 -15.00 -8.14 -21.88
C ASP A 138 -16.43 -8.17 -22.41
N THR A 139 -16.62 -8.74 -23.59
CA THR A 139 -17.94 -8.86 -24.21
C THR A 139 -18.78 -10.01 -23.65
N GLN A 140 -18.16 -10.94 -22.93
CA GLN A 140 -18.84 -12.08 -22.32
C GLN A 140 -19.58 -11.71 -21.03
N ARG A 141 -19.16 -10.62 -20.36
CA ARG A 141 -19.73 -10.13 -19.11
C ARG A 141 -20.10 -8.65 -19.19
N PRO A 142 -21.30 -8.32 -19.69
CA PRO A 142 -21.75 -6.93 -19.79
C PRO A 142 -21.65 -6.18 -18.45
N ALA A 143 -21.84 -6.85 -17.33
CA ALA A 143 -21.68 -6.28 -16.00
C ALA A 143 -20.25 -5.80 -15.72
N ALA A 144 -19.22 -6.41 -16.31
CA ALA A 144 -17.83 -5.97 -16.15
C ALA A 144 -17.57 -4.64 -16.89
N GLN A 145 -18.15 -4.47 -18.08
CA GLN A 145 -18.09 -3.21 -18.83
C GLN A 145 -18.78 -2.09 -18.07
N GLU A 146 -19.98 -2.36 -17.54
CA GLU A 146 -20.72 -1.39 -16.72
C GLU A 146 -19.97 -1.06 -15.43
N GLN A 147 -19.33 -2.05 -14.79
CA GLN A 147 -18.48 -1.83 -13.62
C GLN A 147 -17.35 -0.86 -13.94
N LEU A 148 -16.63 -1.06 -15.07
CA LEU A 148 -15.55 -0.15 -15.45
C LEU A 148 -16.06 1.25 -15.76
N ARG A 149 -17.24 1.37 -16.41
CA ARG A 149 -17.89 2.65 -16.68
C ARG A 149 -18.18 3.42 -15.38
N VAL A 150 -18.79 2.74 -14.40
CA VAL A 150 -19.10 3.36 -13.10
C VAL A 150 -17.83 3.80 -12.37
N LEU A 151 -16.78 2.97 -12.38
CA LEU A 151 -15.49 3.33 -11.77
C LEU A 151 -14.82 4.50 -12.51
N ALA A 152 -14.92 4.55 -13.84
CA ALA A 152 -14.41 5.66 -14.64
C ALA A 152 -15.13 6.97 -14.29
N ASP A 153 -16.47 6.94 -14.19
CA ASP A 153 -17.28 8.09 -13.80
C ASP A 153 -16.91 8.59 -12.40
N GLN A 154 -16.73 7.69 -11.44
CA GLN A 154 -16.29 8.02 -10.08
C GLN A 154 -14.88 8.64 -10.03
N ALA A 155 -14.00 8.19 -10.92
CA ALA A 155 -12.64 8.70 -11.06
C ALA A 155 -12.53 9.96 -11.91
N GLY A 156 -13.61 10.40 -12.55
CA GLY A 156 -13.59 11.51 -13.53
C GLY A 156 -12.82 11.20 -14.82
N LEU A 157 -12.75 9.92 -15.20
CA LEU A 157 -12.02 9.43 -16.36
C LEU A 157 -12.97 9.20 -17.57
N ARG A 158 -12.41 9.30 -18.77
CA ARG A 158 -13.14 8.98 -19.99
C ARG A 158 -13.21 7.48 -20.20
N PHE A 159 -14.41 6.96 -20.39
CA PHE A 159 -14.68 5.57 -20.76
C PHE A 159 -15.20 5.50 -22.20
N LEU A 160 -14.68 4.56 -23.01
CA LEU A 160 -15.18 4.29 -24.35
C LEU A 160 -16.34 3.31 -24.26
N SER A 161 -17.53 3.78 -24.58
CA SER A 161 -18.74 2.94 -24.62
C SER A 161 -18.62 1.84 -25.68
N VAL A 162 -18.98 0.62 -25.30
CA VAL A 162 -19.01 -0.53 -26.20
C VAL A 162 -20.29 -0.50 -27.02
N ILE A 163 -20.18 -0.80 -28.30
CA ILE A 163 -21.32 -0.90 -29.22
C ILE A 163 -21.80 -2.37 -29.21
N ALA A 164 -23.11 -2.57 -29.13
CA ALA A 164 -23.66 -3.91 -29.10
C ALA A 164 -23.29 -4.72 -30.37
N GLY A 165 -22.76 -5.93 -30.18
CA GLY A 165 -22.33 -6.82 -31.26
C GLY A 165 -20.87 -6.66 -31.69
N GLU A 166 -20.12 -5.67 -31.15
CA GLU A 166 -18.68 -5.59 -31.39
C GLU A 166 -17.94 -6.78 -30.75
N THR A 167 -16.97 -7.28 -31.46
CA THR A 167 -15.98 -8.25 -30.93
C THR A 167 -14.91 -7.55 -30.08
N PRO A 168 -14.21 -8.25 -29.17
CA PRO A 168 -13.08 -7.69 -28.42
C PRO A 168 -12.05 -7.00 -29.31
N GLN A 169 -11.77 -7.56 -30.48
CA GLN A 169 -10.81 -7.04 -31.46
C GLN A 169 -11.28 -5.73 -32.10
N GLU A 170 -12.56 -5.62 -32.43
CA GLU A 170 -13.14 -4.39 -32.99
C GLU A 170 -13.15 -3.27 -31.95
N ILE A 171 -13.52 -3.57 -30.70
CA ILE A 171 -13.48 -2.62 -29.59
C ILE A 171 -12.06 -2.09 -29.40
N ALA A 172 -11.06 -2.99 -29.37
CA ALA A 172 -9.66 -2.61 -29.19
C ALA A 172 -9.14 -1.72 -30.31
N LYS A 173 -9.44 -2.05 -31.58
CA LYS A 173 -9.10 -1.21 -32.73
C LYS A 173 -9.72 0.17 -32.63
N ARG A 174 -11.02 0.25 -32.31
CA ARG A 174 -11.74 1.50 -32.16
C ARG A 174 -11.18 2.32 -31.00
N ALA A 175 -10.79 1.68 -29.89
CA ALA A 175 -10.20 2.35 -28.76
C ALA A 175 -8.88 3.07 -29.10
N VAL A 176 -7.97 2.40 -29.80
CA VAL A 176 -6.70 3.00 -30.24
C VAL A 176 -6.92 4.15 -31.21
N VAL A 177 -7.85 4.00 -32.16
CA VAL A 177 -8.19 5.06 -33.11
C VAL A 177 -8.82 6.25 -32.41
N THR A 178 -9.80 6.03 -31.53
CA THR A 178 -10.46 7.09 -30.76
C THR A 178 -9.45 7.82 -29.86
N ALA A 179 -8.57 7.07 -29.17
CA ALA A 179 -7.54 7.67 -28.31
C ALA A 179 -6.62 8.61 -29.12
N ARG A 180 -6.25 8.22 -30.34
CA ARG A 180 -5.43 9.05 -31.22
C ARG A 180 -6.17 10.29 -31.70
N LEU A 181 -7.42 10.14 -32.17
CA LEU A 181 -8.22 11.24 -32.72
C LEU A 181 -8.59 12.27 -31.65
N GLU A 182 -8.90 11.83 -30.43
CA GLU A 182 -9.30 12.71 -29.32
C GLU A 182 -8.11 13.23 -28.49
N GLY A 183 -6.87 12.87 -28.88
CA GLY A 183 -5.63 13.34 -28.25
C GLY A 183 -5.49 12.87 -26.80
N PHE A 184 -5.70 11.57 -26.57
CA PHE A 184 -5.35 10.93 -25.30
C PHE A 184 -3.87 10.57 -25.27
N ASP A 185 -3.25 10.70 -24.10
CA ASP A 185 -1.85 10.29 -23.88
C ASP A 185 -1.74 8.78 -23.70
N VAL A 186 -2.74 8.19 -23.03
CA VAL A 186 -2.76 6.77 -22.68
C VAL A 186 -4.14 6.16 -22.96
N VAL A 187 -4.16 4.92 -23.47
CA VAL A 187 -5.36 4.09 -23.55
C VAL A 187 -5.12 2.81 -22.72
N ILE A 188 -6.01 2.49 -21.79
CA ILE A 188 -5.93 1.27 -20.98
C ILE A 188 -7.04 0.32 -21.42
N VAL A 189 -6.65 -0.87 -21.84
CA VAL A 189 -7.52 -1.92 -22.35
C VAL A 189 -7.67 -3.00 -21.27
N ASP A 190 -8.86 -3.07 -20.67
CA ASP A 190 -9.26 -4.14 -19.74
C ASP A 190 -9.76 -5.34 -20.53
N THR A 191 -9.12 -6.51 -20.35
CA THR A 191 -9.48 -7.73 -21.07
C THR A 191 -10.41 -8.64 -20.26
N ALA A 192 -11.12 -9.51 -20.92
CA ALA A 192 -11.87 -10.58 -20.29
C ALA A 192 -10.94 -11.44 -19.41
N GLY A 193 -11.48 -11.98 -18.33
CA GLY A 193 -10.79 -12.96 -17.51
C GLY A 193 -11.61 -14.23 -17.41
N ARG A 194 -10.95 -15.40 -17.44
CA ARG A 194 -11.56 -16.69 -17.17
C ARG A 194 -11.07 -17.26 -15.84
N LEU A 195 -11.79 -18.25 -15.31
CA LEU A 195 -11.43 -18.88 -14.04
C LEU A 195 -10.11 -19.64 -14.12
N HIS A 196 -9.78 -20.17 -15.29
CA HIS A 196 -8.56 -20.91 -15.56
C HIS A 196 -7.93 -20.40 -16.85
N VAL A 197 -6.63 -20.60 -16.97
CA VAL A 197 -5.92 -20.36 -18.23
C VAL A 197 -6.31 -21.44 -19.21
N ASP A 198 -6.90 -21.04 -20.34
CA ASP A 198 -7.20 -21.91 -21.48
C ASP A 198 -6.66 -21.31 -22.78
N GLU A 199 -6.55 -22.14 -23.83
CA GLU A 199 -6.00 -21.72 -25.12
C GLU A 199 -6.80 -20.57 -25.75
N ALA A 200 -8.13 -20.61 -25.66
CA ALA A 200 -8.98 -19.57 -26.25
C ALA A 200 -8.79 -18.21 -25.61
N MET A 201 -8.60 -18.16 -24.27
CA MET A 201 -8.27 -16.93 -23.55
C MET A 201 -6.89 -16.41 -23.96
N MET A 202 -5.92 -17.30 -24.07
CA MET A 202 -4.56 -16.93 -24.45
C MET A 202 -4.48 -16.44 -25.89
N ASP A 203 -5.22 -17.04 -26.81
CA ASP A 203 -5.33 -16.60 -28.19
C ASP A 203 -6.00 -15.24 -28.31
N GLU A 204 -7.09 -14.99 -27.55
CA GLU A 204 -7.74 -13.68 -27.50
C GLU A 204 -6.78 -12.61 -26.98
N ALA A 205 -6.09 -12.90 -25.87
CA ALA A 205 -5.11 -11.96 -25.29
C ALA A 205 -3.94 -11.66 -26.27
N ALA A 206 -3.45 -12.67 -26.99
CA ALA A 206 -2.42 -12.51 -28.01
C ALA A 206 -2.90 -11.65 -29.18
N GLN A 207 -4.13 -11.90 -29.68
CA GLN A 207 -4.73 -11.11 -30.74
C GLN A 207 -4.92 -9.64 -30.32
N LEU A 208 -5.40 -9.41 -29.11
CA LEU A 208 -5.55 -8.07 -28.56
C LEU A 208 -4.21 -7.36 -28.44
N ARG A 209 -3.17 -8.05 -27.95
CA ARG A 209 -1.80 -7.52 -27.91
C ARG A 209 -1.32 -7.09 -29.30
N ASP A 210 -1.50 -7.93 -30.31
CA ASP A 210 -1.04 -7.64 -31.67
C ASP A 210 -1.81 -6.46 -32.31
N ILE A 211 -3.09 -6.30 -31.99
CA ILE A 211 -3.92 -5.18 -32.44
C ILE A 211 -3.57 -3.89 -31.74
N VAL A 212 -3.44 -3.94 -30.42
CA VAL A 212 -3.21 -2.77 -29.57
C VAL A 212 -1.77 -2.30 -29.65
N ASN A 213 -0.82 -3.22 -29.92
CA ASN A 213 0.63 -3.01 -29.85
C ASN A 213 1.03 -2.22 -28.60
N PRO A 214 0.78 -2.79 -27.39
CA PRO A 214 0.89 -2.06 -26.16
C PRO A 214 2.33 -1.73 -25.80
N ALA A 215 2.55 -0.52 -25.24
CA ALA A 215 3.80 -0.17 -24.58
C ALA A 215 4.00 -1.02 -23.29
N GLU A 216 2.87 -1.33 -22.62
CA GLU A 216 2.86 -2.17 -21.42
C GLU A 216 1.81 -3.26 -21.51
N THR A 217 2.22 -4.49 -21.24
CA THR A 217 1.34 -5.65 -21.01
C THR A 217 1.45 -6.05 -19.55
N LEU A 218 0.43 -5.70 -18.76
CA LEU A 218 0.46 -5.86 -17.31
C LEU A 218 -0.39 -7.05 -16.87
N LEU A 219 0.25 -8.02 -16.22
CA LEU A 219 -0.46 -9.10 -15.54
C LEU A 219 -1.00 -8.62 -14.20
N VAL A 220 -2.31 -8.64 -14.04
CA VAL A 220 -2.95 -8.40 -12.74
C VAL A 220 -3.11 -9.74 -12.01
N ALA A 221 -2.33 -9.90 -10.94
CA ALA A 221 -2.29 -11.12 -10.15
C ALA A 221 -2.75 -10.85 -8.70
N ASP A 222 -3.57 -11.75 -8.19
CA ASP A 222 -4.01 -11.70 -6.79
C ASP A 222 -2.93 -12.27 -5.88
N ALA A 223 -2.45 -11.47 -4.95
CA ALA A 223 -1.40 -11.86 -4.00
C ALA A 223 -1.84 -13.00 -3.05
N MET A 224 -3.14 -13.31 -2.97
CA MET A 224 -3.67 -14.39 -2.13
C MET A 224 -3.62 -15.78 -2.77
N ILE A 225 -3.43 -15.87 -4.10
CA ILE A 225 -3.48 -17.14 -4.84
C ILE A 225 -2.21 -18.00 -4.67
N GLY A 226 -1.13 -17.44 -4.09
CA GLY A 226 0.08 -18.21 -3.78
C GLY A 226 0.80 -18.75 -5.02
N GLN A 227 1.14 -20.05 -5.01
CA GLN A 227 1.93 -20.68 -6.08
C GLN A 227 1.18 -20.77 -7.42
N ASP A 228 -0.14 -20.81 -7.43
CA ASP A 228 -0.92 -20.83 -8.68
C ASP A 228 -0.72 -19.55 -9.49
N ALA A 229 -0.50 -18.40 -8.83
CA ALA A 229 -0.18 -17.15 -9.50
C ALA A 229 1.12 -17.25 -10.33
N VAL A 230 2.06 -18.07 -9.89
CA VAL A 230 3.34 -18.30 -10.58
C VAL A 230 3.14 -19.03 -11.90
N ASN A 231 2.34 -20.10 -11.87
CA ASN A 231 2.02 -20.89 -13.08
C ASN A 231 1.24 -20.05 -14.09
N VAL A 232 0.29 -19.25 -13.60
CA VAL A 232 -0.47 -18.29 -14.41
C VAL A 232 0.46 -17.26 -15.04
N ALA A 233 1.34 -16.65 -14.25
CA ALA A 233 2.27 -15.64 -14.75
C ALA A 233 3.18 -16.19 -15.86
N LYS A 234 3.70 -17.42 -15.68
CA LYS A 234 4.54 -18.08 -16.69
C LYS A 234 3.79 -18.29 -18.00
N GLN A 235 2.55 -18.81 -17.94
CA GLN A 235 1.75 -19.08 -19.14
C GLN A 235 1.41 -17.78 -19.89
N PHE A 236 1.05 -16.71 -19.16
CA PHE A 236 0.83 -15.39 -19.77
C PHE A 236 2.10 -14.84 -20.40
N ASP A 237 3.26 -14.93 -19.73
CA ASP A 237 4.51 -14.42 -20.26
C ASP A 237 4.92 -15.13 -21.55
N GLU A 238 4.81 -16.44 -21.61
CA GLU A 238 5.12 -17.23 -22.80
C GLU A 238 4.28 -16.81 -24.01
N ARG A 239 2.99 -16.42 -23.80
CA ARG A 239 2.06 -16.15 -24.89
C ARG A 239 1.95 -14.64 -25.26
N VAL A 240 1.90 -13.74 -24.26
CA VAL A 240 1.64 -12.33 -24.51
C VAL A 240 2.83 -11.40 -24.24
N LYS A 241 3.94 -11.93 -23.74
CA LYS A 241 5.16 -11.18 -23.44
C LYS A 241 4.86 -10.06 -22.42
N LEU A 242 4.81 -10.42 -21.17
CA LEU A 242 4.56 -9.47 -20.07
C LEU A 242 5.68 -8.45 -19.96
N THR A 243 5.33 -7.21 -19.68
CA THR A 243 6.29 -6.13 -19.35
C THR A 243 6.32 -5.84 -17.86
N GLY A 244 5.32 -6.30 -17.13
CA GLY A 244 5.23 -6.11 -15.68
C GLY A 244 4.05 -6.80 -15.04
N ILE A 245 4.10 -6.85 -13.72
CA ILE A 245 3.08 -7.45 -12.87
C ILE A 245 2.49 -6.38 -11.96
N VAL A 246 1.17 -6.41 -11.77
CA VAL A 246 0.44 -5.65 -10.76
C VAL A 246 -0.12 -6.64 -9.73
N LEU A 247 0.30 -6.51 -8.48
CA LEU A 247 -0.23 -7.34 -7.39
C LEU A 247 -1.41 -6.65 -6.73
N THR A 248 -2.52 -7.36 -6.60
CA THR A 248 -3.74 -6.88 -5.93
C THR A 248 -3.93 -7.54 -4.57
N ARG A 249 -4.83 -7.00 -3.74
CA ARG A 249 -5.18 -7.52 -2.40
C ARG A 249 -3.99 -7.69 -1.47
N VAL A 250 -3.02 -6.79 -1.59
CA VAL A 250 -1.81 -6.77 -0.77
C VAL A 250 -2.13 -6.36 0.68
N ASP A 251 -3.25 -5.73 0.91
CA ASP A 251 -3.82 -5.34 2.21
C ASP A 251 -4.51 -6.49 2.97
N GLY A 252 -4.84 -7.59 2.29
CA GLY A 252 -5.42 -8.78 2.90
C GLY A 252 -4.40 -9.63 3.66
N ASP A 253 -4.86 -10.79 4.18
CA ASP A 253 -4.02 -11.79 4.86
C ASP A 253 -3.13 -12.60 3.89
N ALA A 254 -2.74 -12.00 2.77
CA ALA A 254 -1.86 -12.64 1.80
C ALA A 254 -0.52 -13.00 2.46
N ARG A 255 -0.08 -14.23 2.24
CA ARG A 255 1.16 -14.78 2.82
C ARG A 255 2.43 -14.13 2.24
N GLY A 256 2.29 -13.36 1.14
CA GLY A 256 3.37 -12.59 0.54
C GLY A 256 4.31 -13.35 -0.39
N GLY A 257 4.25 -14.67 -0.42
CA GLY A 257 5.11 -15.51 -1.24
C GLY A 257 4.89 -15.35 -2.74
N ALA A 258 3.67 -14.95 -3.15
CA ALA A 258 3.34 -14.72 -4.55
C ALA A 258 4.25 -13.66 -5.20
N ALA A 259 4.59 -12.58 -4.49
CA ALA A 259 5.46 -11.52 -4.99
C ALA A 259 6.87 -12.03 -5.32
N LEU A 260 7.47 -12.79 -4.37
CA LEU A 260 8.79 -13.38 -4.55
C LEU A 260 8.81 -14.41 -5.68
N SER A 261 7.77 -15.23 -5.75
CA SER A 261 7.70 -16.35 -6.68
C SER A 261 7.38 -15.91 -8.11
N ALA A 262 6.42 -15.00 -8.30
CA ALA A 262 5.99 -14.55 -9.63
C ALA A 262 7.16 -13.91 -10.39
N ARG A 263 7.91 -13.02 -9.72
CA ARG A 263 9.09 -12.39 -10.32
C ARG A 263 10.18 -13.40 -10.62
N ALA A 264 10.51 -14.29 -9.67
CA ALA A 264 11.59 -15.25 -9.85
C ALA A 264 11.36 -16.20 -11.02
N VAL A 265 10.10 -16.54 -11.31
CA VAL A 265 9.72 -17.48 -12.38
C VAL A 265 9.59 -16.79 -13.73
N THR A 266 9.03 -15.59 -13.79
CA THR A 266 8.80 -14.88 -15.07
C THR A 266 9.95 -13.96 -15.46
N GLY A 267 10.78 -13.53 -14.50
CA GLY A 267 11.73 -12.45 -14.71
C GLY A 267 11.09 -11.06 -14.85
N CYS A 268 9.74 -10.99 -14.95
CA CYS A 268 9.01 -9.73 -15.10
C CYS A 268 9.03 -8.92 -13.82
N PRO A 269 9.26 -7.59 -13.89
CA PRO A 269 9.22 -6.74 -12.70
C PRO A 269 7.81 -6.59 -12.18
N ILE A 270 7.67 -6.54 -10.85
CA ILE A 270 6.46 -6.03 -10.23
C ILE A 270 6.55 -4.51 -10.31
N LYS A 271 5.56 -3.87 -10.94
CA LYS A 271 5.55 -2.42 -11.15
C LYS A 271 4.66 -1.70 -10.14
N LEU A 272 3.49 -2.27 -9.86
CA LEU A 272 2.46 -1.65 -9.02
C LEU A 272 1.87 -2.65 -8.03
N ILE A 273 1.35 -2.12 -6.91
CA ILE A 273 0.62 -2.87 -5.88
C ILE A 273 -0.69 -2.18 -5.52
N GLY A 274 -1.76 -2.95 -5.43
CA GLY A 274 -3.06 -2.51 -4.90
C GLY A 274 -3.11 -2.72 -3.38
N VAL A 275 -3.14 -1.62 -2.64
CA VAL A 275 -3.00 -1.59 -1.17
C VAL A 275 -4.33 -1.35 -0.44
N GLY A 276 -5.45 -1.52 -1.09
CA GLY A 276 -6.78 -1.32 -0.52
C GLY A 276 -7.88 -1.31 -1.59
N GLU A 277 -9.13 -1.16 -1.19
CA GLU A 277 -10.30 -1.17 -2.09
C GLU A 277 -10.51 0.17 -2.83
N GLY A 278 -10.16 1.30 -2.21
CA GLY A 278 -10.37 2.65 -2.76
C GLY A 278 -9.66 2.85 -4.11
N LEU A 279 -10.19 3.73 -4.95
CA LEU A 279 -9.62 4.05 -6.26
C LEU A 279 -8.20 4.65 -6.17
N GLU A 280 -7.88 5.31 -5.08
CA GLU A 280 -6.57 5.90 -4.82
C GLU A 280 -5.55 4.88 -4.27
N ALA A 281 -5.99 3.65 -3.95
CA ALA A 281 -5.16 2.63 -3.30
C ALA A 281 -4.35 1.82 -4.34
N LEU A 282 -3.51 2.51 -5.12
CA LEU A 282 -2.52 1.94 -6.04
C LEU A 282 -1.19 2.64 -5.80
N GLU A 283 -0.14 1.85 -5.56
CA GLU A 283 1.21 2.35 -5.26
C GLU A 283 2.25 1.71 -6.18
N GLU A 284 3.35 2.39 -6.40
CA GLU A 284 4.52 1.82 -7.05
C GLU A 284 5.17 0.74 -6.18
N PHE A 285 5.69 -0.29 -6.82
CA PHE A 285 6.38 -1.35 -6.12
C PHE A 285 7.86 -0.98 -5.88
N HIS A 286 8.24 -0.87 -4.61
CA HIS A 286 9.61 -0.60 -4.20
C HIS A 286 10.21 -1.82 -3.48
N PRO A 287 11.07 -2.62 -4.13
CA PRO A 287 11.66 -3.83 -3.55
C PRO A 287 12.28 -3.64 -2.17
N GLU A 288 13.06 -2.57 -1.99
CA GLU A 288 13.73 -2.27 -0.71
C GLU A 288 12.74 -2.01 0.44
N ARG A 289 11.63 -1.29 0.16
CA ARG A 289 10.60 -1.01 1.15
C ARG A 289 9.86 -2.29 1.55
N ILE A 290 9.55 -3.13 0.57
CA ILE A 290 8.87 -4.42 0.81
C ILE A 290 9.79 -5.36 1.59
N ALA A 291 11.07 -5.48 1.24
CA ALA A 291 12.06 -6.26 1.99
C ALA A 291 12.15 -5.79 3.45
N SER A 292 12.22 -4.48 3.67
CA SER A 292 12.24 -3.89 5.02
C SER A 292 10.97 -4.19 5.81
N ARG A 293 9.79 -4.15 5.18
CA ARG A 293 8.51 -4.55 5.80
C ARG A 293 8.50 -6.03 6.18
N ILE A 294 8.97 -6.91 5.30
CA ILE A 294 9.09 -8.35 5.56
C ILE A 294 9.97 -8.62 6.78
N LEU A 295 11.02 -7.85 6.99
CA LEU A 295 11.92 -7.99 8.13
C LEU A 295 11.45 -7.27 9.40
N GLY A 296 10.28 -6.67 9.40
CA GLY A 296 9.74 -5.91 10.54
C GLY A 296 10.52 -4.63 10.85
N MET A 297 11.31 -4.13 9.89
CA MET A 297 12.11 -2.90 10.04
C MET A 297 11.29 -1.63 9.80
N GLY A 298 10.04 -1.78 9.35
CA GLY A 298 9.13 -0.68 9.04
C GLY A 298 9.39 -0.06 7.67
N ASP A 299 8.54 0.88 7.30
CA ASP A 299 8.63 1.63 6.06
C ASP A 299 8.52 3.13 6.35
N MET A 300 9.59 3.69 6.91
CA MET A 300 9.64 5.10 7.27
C MET A 300 9.59 6.04 6.06
N VAL A 301 10.06 5.59 4.90
CA VAL A 301 10.08 6.41 3.68
C VAL A 301 8.67 6.62 3.17
N THR A 302 7.89 5.54 3.01
CA THR A 302 6.47 5.64 2.62
C THR A 302 5.64 6.45 3.62
N LEU A 303 5.93 6.31 4.92
CA LEU A 303 5.25 7.11 5.94
C LEU A 303 5.53 8.62 5.77
N VAL A 304 6.78 8.99 5.52
CA VAL A 304 7.19 10.38 5.30
C VAL A 304 6.62 10.92 3.98
N GLU A 305 6.63 10.13 2.91
CA GLU A 305 6.06 10.51 1.61
C GLU A 305 4.54 10.73 1.71
N LYS A 306 3.79 9.80 2.30
CA LYS A 306 2.35 9.97 2.53
C LYS A 306 2.04 11.18 3.42
N ALA A 307 2.88 11.44 4.41
CA ALA A 307 2.75 12.64 5.22
C ALA A 307 2.99 13.90 4.39
N ALA A 308 4.01 13.92 3.53
CA ALA A 308 4.32 15.05 2.65
C ALA A 308 3.24 15.30 1.58
N GLU A 309 2.68 14.25 0.98
CA GLU A 309 1.58 14.36 0.01
C GLU A 309 0.28 14.89 0.63
N THR A 310 0.08 14.65 1.93
CA THR A 310 -1.18 14.96 2.62
C THR A 310 -1.15 16.32 3.32
N ILE A 311 0.04 16.89 3.55
CA ILE A 311 0.22 18.14 4.30
C ILE A 311 0.71 19.20 3.34
N GLU A 312 -0.12 20.23 3.06
CA GLU A 312 0.37 21.46 2.45
C GLU A 312 1.39 22.11 3.41
N GLU A 313 2.57 22.42 2.91
CA GLU A 313 3.72 22.89 3.70
C GLU A 313 3.36 24.10 4.58
N GLU A 314 2.53 25.01 4.04
CA GLU A 314 1.99 26.15 4.78
C GLU A 314 1.06 25.76 5.94
N GLU A 315 0.24 24.70 5.77
CA GLU A 315 -0.62 24.21 6.85
C GLU A 315 0.20 23.54 7.96
N ALA A 316 1.26 22.80 7.61
CA ALA A 316 2.15 22.17 8.56
C ALA A 316 2.90 23.23 9.40
N GLU A 317 3.44 24.28 8.78
CA GLU A 317 4.10 25.37 9.48
C GLU A 317 3.14 26.16 10.38
N ARG A 318 1.93 26.44 9.89
CA ARG A 318 0.89 27.12 10.67
C ARG A 318 0.46 26.30 11.89
N LEU A 319 0.30 24.99 11.73
CA LEU A 319 -0.04 24.08 12.80
C LEU A 319 1.09 23.99 13.84
N ALA A 320 2.34 23.85 13.38
CA ALA A 320 3.53 23.84 14.25
C ALA A 320 3.68 25.14 15.05
N ALA A 321 3.42 26.30 14.44
CA ALA A 321 3.44 27.59 15.12
C ALA A 321 2.33 27.71 16.17
N LYS A 322 1.11 27.23 15.90
CA LYS A 322 -0.01 27.18 16.85
C LYS A 322 0.28 26.21 18.00
N MET A 323 0.85 25.04 17.70
CA MET A 323 1.22 24.04 18.70
C MET A 323 2.27 24.60 19.67
N LYS A 324 3.31 25.29 19.20
CA LYS A 324 4.31 25.96 20.04
C LYS A 324 3.68 27.00 20.97
N LYS A 325 2.64 27.71 20.51
CA LYS A 325 1.90 28.71 21.30
C LYS A 325 0.85 28.08 22.22
N GLY A 326 0.59 26.77 22.13
CA GLY A 326 -0.48 26.07 22.85
C GLY A 326 -1.87 26.60 22.51
N ALA A 327 -2.07 26.98 21.25
CA ALA A 327 -3.30 27.55 20.70
C ALA A 327 -4.02 26.57 19.75
N PHE A 328 -3.83 25.26 19.95
CA PHE A 328 -4.49 24.19 19.19
C PHE A 328 -6.00 24.21 19.48
N ASP A 329 -6.83 24.32 18.44
CA ASP A 329 -8.28 24.40 18.54
C ASP A 329 -8.99 23.19 17.90
N LEU A 330 -10.33 23.16 17.95
CA LEU A 330 -11.12 22.07 17.37
C LEU A 330 -11.12 22.08 15.83
N ASN A 331 -10.80 23.20 15.16
CA ASN A 331 -10.61 23.20 13.71
C ASN A 331 -9.30 22.49 13.35
N ASP A 332 -8.24 22.72 14.11
CA ASP A 332 -6.96 22.05 13.92
C ASP A 332 -7.13 20.55 14.16
N MET A 333 -7.89 20.14 15.18
CA MET A 333 -8.21 18.74 15.44
C MET A 333 -9.03 18.10 14.29
N ARG A 334 -9.99 18.84 13.74
CA ARG A 334 -10.78 18.40 12.58
C ARG A 334 -9.90 18.15 11.36
N ALA A 335 -8.95 19.07 11.09
CA ALA A 335 -7.99 18.92 10.00
C ALA A 335 -7.14 17.65 10.18
N GLN A 336 -6.62 17.41 11.39
CA GLN A 336 -5.86 16.20 11.71
C GLN A 336 -6.68 14.90 11.54
N LEU A 337 -7.93 14.88 12.02
CA LEU A 337 -8.79 13.70 11.86
C LEU A 337 -9.04 13.38 10.39
N ARG A 338 -9.22 14.40 9.55
CA ARG A 338 -9.39 14.23 8.10
C ARG A 338 -8.10 13.73 7.43
N GLN A 339 -6.94 14.23 7.86
CA GLN A 339 -5.64 13.76 7.36
C GLN A 339 -5.42 12.29 7.70
N VAL A 340 -5.65 11.88 8.95
CA VAL A 340 -5.55 10.47 9.37
C VAL A 340 -6.48 9.58 8.53
N GLY A 341 -7.70 10.03 8.24
CA GLY A 341 -8.62 9.33 7.36
C GLY A 341 -8.08 9.17 5.93
N LYS A 342 -7.50 10.23 5.36
CA LYS A 342 -6.88 10.20 4.02
C LYS A 342 -5.63 9.31 3.94
N MET A 343 -4.88 9.17 5.03
CA MET A 343 -3.69 8.32 5.13
C MET A 343 -4.01 6.82 5.32
N GLY A 344 -5.28 6.42 5.23
CA GLY A 344 -5.70 5.02 5.37
C GLY A 344 -5.94 4.59 6.82
N GLY A 345 -6.22 5.55 7.72
CA GLY A 345 -6.54 5.29 9.13
C GLY A 345 -5.31 5.02 10.01
N ILE A 346 -5.55 4.87 11.32
CA ILE A 346 -4.49 4.64 12.32
C ILE A 346 -3.83 3.27 12.11
N GLU A 347 -4.59 2.29 11.65
CA GLU A 347 -4.11 0.91 11.46
C GLU A 347 -3.05 0.82 10.35
N SER A 348 -3.25 1.55 9.24
CA SER A 348 -2.29 1.67 8.15
C SER A 348 -1.00 2.35 8.60
N MET A 349 -1.11 3.44 9.38
CA MET A 349 0.06 4.16 9.90
C MET A 349 0.86 3.32 10.89
N LEU A 350 0.19 2.60 11.81
CA LEU A 350 0.84 1.70 12.74
C LEU A 350 1.60 0.57 12.03
N GLY A 351 1.04 0.04 10.92
CA GLY A 351 1.68 -1.00 10.13
C GLY A 351 3.00 -0.57 9.46
N MET A 352 3.24 0.73 9.28
CA MET A 352 4.46 1.28 8.69
C MET A 352 5.57 1.55 9.71
N LEU A 353 5.26 1.53 11.02
CA LEU A 353 6.26 1.78 12.06
C LEU A 353 7.13 0.54 12.34
N PRO A 354 8.44 0.72 12.63
CA PRO A 354 9.30 -0.37 13.05
C PRO A 354 8.78 -1.05 14.32
N GLY A 355 8.64 -2.38 14.32
CA GLY A 355 8.12 -3.12 15.47
C GLY A 355 6.60 -3.08 15.64
N ALA A 356 5.87 -2.66 14.61
CA ALA A 356 4.40 -2.55 14.59
C ALA A 356 3.67 -3.81 15.08
N GLY A 357 4.18 -5.01 14.76
CA GLY A 357 3.62 -6.28 15.23
C GLY A 357 3.55 -6.38 16.76
N ARG A 358 4.59 -5.96 17.47
CA ARG A 358 4.60 -5.96 18.94
C ARG A 358 3.69 -4.90 19.55
N MET A 359 3.65 -3.71 18.95
CA MET A 359 2.71 -2.65 19.35
C MET A 359 1.26 -3.05 19.07
N LYS A 360 0.99 -3.70 17.95
CA LYS A 360 -0.34 -4.23 17.62
C LYS A 360 -0.77 -5.31 18.61
N ALA A 361 0.14 -6.19 19.05
CA ALA A 361 -0.12 -7.20 20.08
C ALA A 361 -0.38 -6.58 21.47
N GLN A 362 0.32 -5.51 21.84
CA GLN A 362 0.08 -4.77 23.08
C GLN A 362 -1.23 -3.94 23.05
N LEU A 363 -1.61 -3.44 21.87
CA LEU A 363 -2.86 -2.70 21.63
C LEU A 363 -4.03 -3.64 21.31
N ALA A 364 -3.82 -4.92 21.04
CA ALA A 364 -4.88 -5.91 20.73
C ALA A 364 -5.90 -6.09 21.86
N GLY A 365 -5.57 -5.63 23.07
CA GLY A 365 -6.53 -5.48 24.18
C GLY A 365 -7.38 -4.21 24.11
N GLN A 366 -7.01 -3.23 23.30
CA GLN A 366 -7.77 -2.01 23.04
C GLN A 366 -7.89 -1.86 21.52
N LYS A 367 -8.95 -2.43 20.93
CA LYS A 367 -9.32 -2.10 19.55
C LYS A 367 -9.39 -0.59 19.45
N VAL A 368 -8.49 0.04 18.69
CA VAL A 368 -8.64 1.43 18.28
C VAL A 368 -9.83 1.44 17.33
N ASP A 369 -11.00 1.68 17.88
CA ASP A 369 -12.26 1.68 17.14
C ASP A 369 -12.24 2.90 16.20
N GLU A 370 -12.09 2.67 14.90
CA GLU A 370 -12.15 3.74 13.88
C GLU A 370 -13.47 4.55 14.01
N ARG A 371 -14.51 3.96 14.57
CA ARG A 371 -15.75 4.67 14.92
C ARG A 371 -15.51 5.85 15.85
N VAL A 372 -14.47 5.79 16.69
CA VAL A 372 -14.11 6.91 17.59
C VAL A 372 -13.69 8.13 16.78
N LEU A 373 -12.91 7.96 15.71
CA LEU A 373 -12.48 9.05 14.82
C LEU A 373 -13.68 9.67 14.08
N VAL A 374 -14.54 8.81 13.54
CA VAL A 374 -15.77 9.23 12.87
C VAL A 374 -16.68 9.99 13.83
N THR A 375 -16.85 9.48 15.07
CA THR A 375 -17.64 10.11 16.12
C THR A 375 -17.08 11.47 16.51
N GLN A 376 -15.77 11.60 16.68
CA GLN A 376 -15.11 12.87 16.99
C GLN A 376 -15.29 13.89 15.86
N ALA A 377 -15.15 13.45 14.60
CA ALA A 377 -15.37 14.31 13.43
C ALA A 377 -16.84 14.81 13.38
N ALA A 378 -17.82 13.93 13.60
CA ALA A 378 -19.24 14.28 13.62
C ALA A 378 -19.58 15.31 14.73
N ILE A 379 -18.99 15.16 15.91
CA ILE A 379 -19.14 16.13 17.01
C ILE A 379 -18.61 17.50 16.59
N ILE A 380 -17.40 17.56 16.01
CA ILE A 380 -16.77 18.81 15.59
C ILE A 380 -17.54 19.44 14.42
N ASP A 381 -18.02 18.65 13.48
CA ASP A 381 -18.81 19.13 12.33
C ASP A 381 -20.17 19.70 12.76
N SER A 382 -20.75 19.21 13.86
CA SER A 382 -21.98 19.73 14.47
C SER A 382 -21.78 21.03 15.26
N MET A 383 -20.53 21.51 15.44
CA MET A 383 -20.24 22.78 16.09
C MET A 383 -20.15 23.93 15.10
N THR A 384 -20.52 25.14 15.52
CA THR A 384 -20.27 26.37 14.76
C THR A 384 -18.79 26.73 14.75
N VAL A 385 -18.35 27.56 13.79
CA VAL A 385 -16.95 28.01 13.69
C VAL A 385 -16.50 28.72 14.99
N ALA A 386 -17.37 29.51 15.63
CA ALA A 386 -17.08 30.18 16.87
C ALA A 386 -16.86 29.20 18.03
N GLU A 387 -17.68 28.14 18.11
CA GLU A 387 -17.57 27.11 19.14
C GLU A 387 -16.31 26.27 18.98
N ARG A 388 -15.89 25.99 17.75
CA ARG A 388 -14.63 25.27 17.43
C ARG A 388 -13.42 26.10 17.85
N ARG A 389 -13.44 27.41 17.63
CA ARG A 389 -12.35 28.33 18.04
C ARG A 389 -12.30 28.55 19.53
N THR A 390 -13.46 28.62 20.17
CA THR A 390 -13.58 28.98 21.60
C THR A 390 -14.49 27.98 22.33
N PRO A 391 -13.99 26.81 22.72
CA PRO A 391 -14.78 25.78 23.40
C PRO A 391 -15.40 26.24 24.73
N LYS A 392 -14.97 27.36 25.29
CA LYS A 392 -15.56 27.97 26.49
C LYS A 392 -17.01 28.45 26.27
N LEU A 393 -17.43 28.66 25.02
CA LEU A 393 -18.80 29.05 24.65
C LEU A 393 -19.80 27.90 24.81
N LEU A 394 -19.34 26.66 24.98
CA LEU A 394 -20.16 25.46 25.02
C LEU A 394 -20.88 25.32 26.36
N ASN A 395 -22.06 25.94 26.47
CA ASN A 395 -23.02 25.75 27.59
C ASN A 395 -23.88 24.48 27.39
N ALA A 396 -24.74 24.17 28.36
CA ALA A 396 -25.59 22.96 28.34
C ALA A 396 -26.52 22.89 27.11
N SER A 397 -27.13 24.02 26.70
CA SER A 397 -27.98 24.09 25.53
C SER A 397 -27.25 23.80 24.23
N ARG A 398 -26.08 24.41 24.03
CA ARG A 398 -25.23 24.19 22.85
C ARG A 398 -24.74 22.74 22.77
N LYS A 399 -24.33 22.14 23.89
CA LYS A 399 -23.94 20.74 23.94
C LYS A 399 -25.10 19.82 23.55
N ARG A 400 -26.33 20.06 24.00
CA ARG A 400 -27.51 19.27 23.58
C ARG A 400 -27.74 19.35 22.07
N ARG A 401 -27.63 20.54 21.47
CA ARG A 401 -27.77 20.72 20.02
C ARG A 401 -26.67 19.94 19.26
N ILE A 402 -25.42 19.99 19.72
CA ILE A 402 -24.29 19.26 19.11
C ILE A 402 -24.52 17.75 19.20
N VAL A 403 -24.94 17.25 20.35
CA VAL A 403 -25.30 15.85 20.57
C VAL A 403 -26.40 15.40 19.61
N GLN A 404 -27.46 16.20 19.46
CA GLN A 404 -28.54 15.91 18.54
C GLN A 404 -28.10 15.88 17.08
N GLY A 405 -27.21 16.81 16.68
CA GLY A 405 -26.69 16.87 15.33
C GLY A 405 -25.67 15.80 15.00
N SER A 406 -24.90 15.32 15.99
CA SER A 406 -23.85 14.31 15.80
C SER A 406 -24.26 12.87 16.11
N GLY A 407 -25.46 12.67 16.69
CA GLY A 407 -25.90 11.34 17.13
C GLY A 407 -25.10 10.75 18.29
N THR A 408 -24.44 11.60 19.10
CA THR A 408 -23.51 11.18 20.17
C THR A 408 -24.08 11.50 21.57
N THR A 409 -23.26 11.39 22.61
CA THR A 409 -23.66 11.71 24.00
C THR A 409 -22.97 12.99 24.52
N ILE A 410 -23.55 13.59 25.57
CA ILE A 410 -22.91 14.73 26.25
C ILE A 410 -21.54 14.34 26.82
N GLN A 411 -21.37 13.08 27.20
CA GLN A 411 -20.12 12.55 27.72
C GLN A 411 -19.04 12.56 26.64
N ASP A 412 -19.37 12.17 25.39
CA ASP A 412 -18.43 12.17 24.25
C ASP A 412 -17.99 13.59 23.92
N VAL A 413 -18.91 14.55 23.88
CA VAL A 413 -18.59 15.97 23.70
C VAL A 413 -17.65 16.48 24.79
N ASN A 414 -17.91 16.14 26.05
CA ASN A 414 -17.05 16.56 27.17
C ASN A 414 -15.67 15.90 27.10
N ARG A 415 -15.60 14.63 26.71
CA ARG A 415 -14.33 13.89 26.52
C ARG A 415 -13.49 14.56 25.44
N LEU A 416 -14.07 14.90 24.30
CA LEU A 416 -13.41 15.59 23.20
C LEU A 416 -12.84 16.95 23.65
N ILE A 417 -13.64 17.77 24.35
CA ILE A 417 -13.20 19.07 24.87
C ILE A 417 -12.04 18.91 25.87
N LYS A 418 -12.11 17.89 26.73
CA LYS A 418 -11.04 17.59 27.70
C LYS A 418 -9.76 17.20 26.95
N GLN A 419 -9.86 16.35 25.92
CA GLN A 419 -8.72 15.93 25.10
C GLN A 419 -7.99 17.12 24.49
N VAL A 420 -8.69 18.06 23.87
CA VAL A 420 -8.10 19.28 23.31
C VAL A 420 -7.41 20.14 24.39
N LYS A 421 -8.00 20.25 25.59
CA LYS A 421 -7.39 20.99 26.71
C LYS A 421 -6.11 20.30 27.19
N ASP A 422 -6.11 18.98 27.29
CA ASP A 422 -4.97 18.22 27.77
C ASP A 422 -3.82 18.25 26.73
N THR A 423 -4.16 18.17 25.43
CA THR A 423 -3.19 18.38 24.34
C THR A 423 -2.54 19.76 24.43
N ASN A 424 -3.32 20.83 24.59
CA ASN A 424 -2.78 22.18 24.75
C ASN A 424 -1.89 22.32 25.99
N ARG A 425 -2.25 21.69 27.10
CA ARG A 425 -1.44 21.70 28.34
C ARG A 425 -0.12 20.96 28.13
N MET A 426 -0.14 19.81 27.46
CA MET A 426 1.03 19.02 27.13
C MET A 426 1.99 19.80 26.20
N MET A 427 1.46 20.41 25.14
CA MET A 427 2.24 21.20 24.21
C MET A 427 2.90 22.41 24.88
N LYS A 428 2.21 23.11 25.78
CA LYS A 428 2.81 24.18 26.59
C LYS A 428 3.94 23.69 27.49
N LYS A 429 3.86 22.48 28.03
CA LYS A 429 4.95 21.87 28.81
C LYS A 429 6.16 21.59 27.92
N ILE A 430 5.94 20.97 26.74
CA ILE A 430 7.00 20.66 25.77
C ILE A 430 7.69 21.96 25.28
N GLY A 431 6.90 22.98 24.94
CA GLY A 431 7.43 24.28 24.51
C GLY A 431 8.31 24.98 25.54
N LYS A 432 8.05 24.76 26.84
CA LYS A 432 8.86 25.31 27.94
C LYS A 432 10.12 24.50 28.24
N MET A 433 10.16 23.20 27.92
CA MET A 433 11.29 22.31 28.25
C MET A 433 12.50 22.44 27.30
N GLY A 434 12.35 23.05 26.10
CA GLY A 434 13.44 23.23 25.13
C GLY A 434 14.04 21.90 24.59
N LYS A 435 14.87 21.99 23.53
CA LYS A 435 15.50 20.80 22.89
C LYS A 435 16.35 19.95 23.84
N LYS A 436 16.99 20.54 24.87
CA LYS A 436 17.84 19.83 25.84
C LYS A 436 17.05 19.00 26.87
N GLY A 437 15.81 19.39 27.19
CA GLY A 437 14.96 18.65 28.13
C GLY A 437 14.34 17.41 27.51
N LEU A 438 14.03 17.44 26.21
CA LEU A 438 13.45 16.31 25.48
C LEU A 438 14.43 15.12 25.35
N MET A 439 15.73 15.39 25.17
CA MET A 439 16.77 14.36 25.08
C MET A 439 17.09 13.67 26.42
N ARG A 440 16.86 14.34 27.55
CA ARG A 440 17.18 13.79 28.88
C ARG A 440 16.12 12.89 29.49
N HIS A 441 14.85 13.06 29.15
CA HIS A 441 13.74 12.36 29.82
C HIS A 441 12.95 11.37 28.94
N GLY A 442 13.29 11.25 27.64
CA GLY A 442 12.62 10.34 26.71
C GLY A 442 11.09 10.55 26.65
N MET A 443 10.41 9.87 25.71
CA MET A 443 8.93 9.91 25.59
C MET A 443 8.18 9.27 26.77
N ALA A 444 8.85 8.45 27.57
CA ALA A 444 8.25 7.75 28.72
C ALA A 444 7.82 8.68 29.86
N GLY A 445 8.43 9.87 29.99
CA GLY A 445 8.05 10.86 31.03
C GLY A 445 6.85 11.75 30.67
N LEU A 446 6.23 11.54 29.51
CA LEU A 446 5.12 12.36 28.99
C LEU A 446 3.73 11.69 29.13
N LEU A 447 3.67 10.42 29.52
CA LEU A 447 2.41 9.74 29.78
C LEU A 447 1.88 10.09 31.18
N PRO A 448 0.62 10.49 31.33
CA PRO A 448 0.01 10.67 32.63
C PRO A 448 -0.18 9.30 33.31
N HIS A 449 0.20 9.21 34.59
CA HIS A 449 -0.11 8.11 35.49
C HIS A 449 -1.59 7.98 35.74
#